data_2153e60c94cd4bbf8c069b37277367e8
#
_entry.id   2153e60c94cd4bbf8c069b37277367e8
#
_cell.length_a   1.000
_cell.length_b   1.000
_cell.length_c   1.000
_cell.angle_alpha   90.00
_cell.angle_beta   90.00
_cell.angle_gamma   90.00
#
_symmetry.space_group_name_H-M   'P 1'
#
loop_
_entity.id
_entity.type
_entity.pdbx_description
1 polymer ?
#
loop_
_entity_poly.entity_id
_entity_poly.type
_entity_poly.pdbx_seq_one_letter_code
_entity_poly.pdbx_strand_id
1 'polypeptide(L)'
;MIEKNWQELIRPNKLEVHPGHDPKRQATVVAEPLERGYGMTLGNSLRRILLSSLQGAAVTSVQIDGVLHEFSSISGVREDVTDIVLNIKDIAVRMEGDGPKRMVLRKQGPGQVTAGDIQTVGDVEILNPNLVLCTLDDGAEIRIEFTVNTGKGYIAADRNRPDDAPIGLIPVDSIYSPVKRVSYKVEPTREGQILDYDKLTMELETNGAVTPEDAIAYAARILQDQLSVFVNFEEPKPEVATTEVPELAFNPALLKKVDELELSVRSANCLKNDNIVYIGDLIQKSESEMLRTPNFGRKSLNEIKEVLAQMGLHLGMEVTGWPPENIEDLAKRYEEHY
;
A
#
# COMPACT_ATOMS: atom_id res chain seq x y z
N MET A 1 17.45 15.46 27.26
CA MET A 1 16.26 14.84 27.85
C MET A 1 14.99 15.17 27.07
N ILE A 2 14.62 16.43 26.89
CA ILE A 2 13.38 16.78 26.16
C ILE A 2 13.48 16.36 24.68
N GLU A 3 14.65 16.41 24.07
CA GLU A 3 14.92 16.11 22.67
C GLU A 3 14.67 14.64 22.25
N LYS A 4 14.52 13.73 23.21
CA LYS A 4 14.26 12.30 22.95
C LYS A 4 12.97 11.79 23.60
N ASN A 5 12.14 12.70 24.12
CA ASN A 5 10.94 12.34 24.88
C ASN A 5 9.98 11.41 24.10
N TRP A 6 9.84 11.64 22.79
CA TRP A 6 8.96 10.81 21.95
C TRP A 6 9.44 9.37 21.75
N GLN A 7 10.71 9.05 22.03
CA GLN A 7 11.28 7.71 21.91
C GLN A 7 10.91 6.81 23.08
N GLU A 8 10.62 7.42 24.24
CA GLU A 8 10.26 6.72 25.48
C GLU A 8 8.75 6.39 25.54
N LEU A 9 7.94 7.04 24.69
CA LEU A 9 6.50 6.80 24.63
C LEU A 9 6.20 5.40 24.10
N ILE A 10 5.29 4.70 24.77
CA ILE A 10 4.84 3.39 24.33
C ILE A 10 4.11 3.48 23.00
N ARG A 11 4.33 2.53 22.14
CA ARG A 11 3.67 2.43 20.84
C ARG A 11 3.09 1.04 20.65
N PRO A 12 1.90 0.91 20.05
CA PRO A 12 1.36 -0.40 19.71
C PRO A 12 2.28 -1.08 18.69
N ASN A 13 2.62 -2.34 18.93
CA ASN A 13 3.46 -3.13 18.05
C ASN A 13 2.72 -3.57 16.80
N LYS A 14 1.41 -3.72 16.89
CA LYS A 14 0.56 -4.21 15.80
C LYS A 14 -0.83 -3.62 15.91
N LEU A 15 -1.41 -3.30 14.75
CA LEU A 15 -2.81 -2.98 14.62
C LEU A 15 -3.60 -4.30 14.47
N GLU A 16 -4.56 -4.56 15.36
CA GLU A 16 -5.43 -5.71 15.24
C GLU A 16 -6.68 -5.34 14.45
N VAL A 17 -6.97 -6.09 13.40
CA VAL A 17 -8.13 -5.87 12.54
C VAL A 17 -9.06 -7.06 12.64
N HIS A 18 -10.27 -6.81 13.12
CA HIS A 18 -11.34 -7.80 13.23
C HIS A 18 -12.37 -7.53 12.14
N PRO A 19 -12.50 -8.39 11.12
CA PRO A 19 -13.49 -8.20 10.07
C PRO A 19 -14.91 -8.31 10.61
N GLY A 20 -15.81 -7.45 10.11
CA GLY A 20 -17.23 -7.50 10.41
C GLY A 20 -17.98 -8.52 9.55
N HIS A 21 -19.29 -8.34 9.40
CA HIS A 21 -20.15 -9.22 8.59
C HIS A 21 -19.73 -9.22 7.11
N ASP A 22 -19.37 -8.05 6.58
CA ASP A 22 -18.76 -7.90 5.24
C ASP A 22 -17.31 -7.40 5.41
N PRO A 23 -16.31 -8.28 5.26
CA PRO A 23 -14.89 -7.93 5.48
C PRO A 23 -14.39 -6.81 4.55
N LYS A 24 -15.02 -6.64 3.39
CA LYS A 24 -14.64 -5.58 2.45
C LYS A 24 -15.20 -4.21 2.81
N ARG A 25 -16.24 -4.18 3.67
CA ARG A 25 -16.96 -2.95 4.00
C ARG A 25 -16.96 -2.62 5.49
N GLN A 26 -16.78 -3.62 6.35
CA GLN A 26 -16.89 -3.43 7.80
C GLN A 26 -15.72 -4.07 8.51
N ALA A 27 -15.08 -3.32 9.40
CA ALA A 27 -14.07 -3.84 10.31
C ALA A 27 -14.06 -3.07 11.63
N THR A 28 -13.63 -3.78 12.66
CA THR A 28 -13.25 -3.22 13.96
C THR A 28 -11.74 -3.26 14.07
N VAL A 29 -11.15 -2.12 14.33
CA VAL A 29 -9.69 -1.97 14.43
C VAL A 29 -9.32 -1.58 15.85
N VAL A 30 -8.36 -2.31 16.42
CA VAL A 30 -7.88 -2.12 17.80
C VAL A 30 -6.42 -1.73 17.80
N ALA A 31 -6.11 -0.66 18.50
CA ALA A 31 -4.75 -0.21 18.76
C ALA A 31 -4.51 -0.15 20.27
N GLU A 32 -3.63 -1.01 20.76
CA GLU A 32 -3.19 -1.06 22.16
C GLU A 32 -1.77 -1.63 22.29
N PRO A 33 -0.97 -1.23 23.30
CA PRO A 33 -1.23 -0.14 24.22
C PRO A 33 -0.88 1.23 23.61
N LEU A 34 -1.60 2.27 24.02
CA LEU A 34 -1.29 3.67 23.73
C LEU A 34 -1.03 4.43 25.03
N GLU A 35 -0.19 5.45 25.00
CA GLU A 35 -0.06 6.36 26.13
C GLU A 35 -1.40 6.98 26.51
N ARG A 36 -1.60 7.23 27.80
CA ARG A 36 -2.83 7.84 28.33
C ARG A 36 -3.17 9.15 27.63
N GLY A 37 -4.39 9.24 27.14
CA GLY A 37 -4.93 10.36 26.38
C GLY A 37 -4.72 10.29 24.88
N TYR A 38 -3.77 9.45 24.38
CA TYR A 38 -3.55 9.30 22.94
C TYR A 38 -4.69 8.56 22.24
N GLY A 39 -5.37 7.66 22.93
CA GLY A 39 -6.55 7.00 22.37
C GLY A 39 -7.61 8.00 21.90
N MET A 40 -7.93 9.02 22.72
CA MET A 40 -8.87 10.07 22.37
C MET A 40 -8.33 10.96 21.24
N THR A 41 -7.08 11.37 21.31
CA THR A 41 -6.45 12.26 20.33
C THR A 41 -6.41 11.61 18.94
N LEU A 42 -5.92 10.38 18.85
CA LEU A 42 -5.82 9.64 17.59
C LEU A 42 -7.21 9.25 17.06
N GLY A 43 -8.08 8.73 17.93
CA GLY A 43 -9.43 8.33 17.56
C GLY A 43 -10.24 9.49 16.96
N ASN A 44 -10.23 10.66 17.57
CA ASN A 44 -10.92 11.83 17.05
C ASN A 44 -10.29 12.34 15.74
N SER A 45 -8.95 12.42 15.68
CA SER A 45 -8.25 12.90 14.49
C SER A 45 -8.50 11.98 13.29
N LEU A 46 -8.32 10.69 13.46
CA LEU A 46 -8.56 9.69 12.40
C LEU A 46 -10.02 9.69 11.96
N ARG A 47 -10.97 9.71 12.91
CA ARG A 47 -12.40 9.78 12.58
C ARG A 47 -12.72 10.98 11.69
N ARG A 48 -12.20 12.15 12.01
CA ARG A 48 -12.43 13.38 11.22
C ARG A 48 -11.85 13.25 9.81
N ILE A 49 -10.63 12.75 9.67
CA ILE A 49 -9.97 12.59 8.38
C ILE A 49 -10.68 11.52 7.52
N LEU A 50 -11.07 10.40 8.13
CA LEU A 50 -11.81 9.33 7.47
C LEU A 50 -13.11 9.83 6.83
N LEU A 51 -13.85 10.71 7.53
CA LEU A 51 -15.14 11.22 7.06
C LEU A 51 -15.01 12.38 6.06
N SER A 52 -13.92 13.15 6.07
CA SER A 52 -13.84 14.42 5.33
C SER A 52 -12.76 14.47 4.24
N SER A 53 -11.69 13.68 4.36
CA SER A 53 -10.47 13.94 3.59
C SER A 53 -10.14 12.84 2.58
N LEU A 54 -10.75 11.66 2.69
CA LEU A 54 -10.56 10.58 1.73
C LEU A 54 -11.23 10.92 0.40
N GLN A 55 -10.52 10.63 -0.69
CA GLN A 55 -11.04 10.79 -2.03
C GLN A 55 -11.94 9.62 -2.41
N GLY A 56 -13.02 9.92 -3.13
CA GLY A 56 -13.91 8.93 -3.70
C GLY A 56 -14.57 9.45 -4.98
N ALA A 57 -15.56 8.72 -5.48
CA ALA A 57 -16.34 9.08 -6.65
C ALA A 57 -17.83 9.11 -6.31
N ALA A 58 -18.55 10.03 -6.96
CA ALA A 58 -19.98 10.17 -6.79
C ALA A 58 -20.66 10.73 -8.05
N VAL A 59 -21.97 10.50 -8.17
CA VAL A 59 -22.78 11.13 -9.20
C VAL A 59 -22.93 12.61 -8.86
N THR A 60 -22.63 13.48 -9.84
CA THR A 60 -22.71 14.94 -9.68
C THR A 60 -23.95 15.55 -10.33
N SER A 61 -24.40 14.94 -11.42
CA SER A 61 -25.62 15.38 -12.12
C SER A 61 -26.25 14.24 -12.89
N VAL A 62 -27.53 14.38 -13.14
CA VAL A 62 -28.31 13.46 -13.96
C VAL A 62 -29.13 14.22 -14.99
N GLN A 63 -29.40 13.57 -16.10
CA GLN A 63 -30.32 14.03 -17.12
C GLN A 63 -31.25 12.88 -17.48
N ILE A 64 -32.58 13.11 -17.35
CA ILE A 64 -33.62 12.12 -17.63
C ILE A 64 -34.39 12.59 -18.85
N ASP A 65 -34.57 11.72 -19.84
CA ASP A 65 -35.29 12.07 -21.06
C ASP A 65 -36.73 12.49 -20.70
N GLY A 66 -37.16 13.63 -21.24
CA GLY A 66 -38.51 14.17 -21.00
C GLY A 66 -38.71 14.90 -19.66
N VAL A 67 -37.67 15.04 -18.84
CA VAL A 67 -37.71 15.73 -17.55
C VAL A 67 -36.92 17.03 -17.62
N LEU A 68 -37.52 18.12 -17.13
CA LEU A 68 -36.89 19.44 -17.12
C LEU A 68 -36.36 19.86 -15.75
N HIS A 69 -36.93 19.35 -14.67
CA HIS A 69 -36.57 19.65 -13.29
C HIS A 69 -36.96 18.52 -12.34
N GLU A 70 -36.40 18.50 -11.15
CA GLU A 70 -36.54 17.46 -10.13
C GLU A 70 -37.99 17.29 -9.59
N PHE A 71 -38.83 18.31 -9.69
CA PHE A 71 -40.23 18.28 -9.22
C PHE A 71 -41.20 17.79 -10.30
N SER A 72 -40.76 16.93 -11.17
CA SER A 72 -41.56 16.33 -12.26
C SER A 72 -41.92 14.88 -11.92
N SER A 73 -42.95 14.39 -12.58
CA SER A 73 -43.29 12.96 -12.62
C SER A 73 -43.08 12.42 -14.03
N ILE A 74 -42.76 11.12 -14.14
CA ILE A 74 -42.54 10.43 -15.42
C ILE A 74 -43.69 9.48 -15.65
N SER A 75 -44.33 9.53 -16.83
CA SER A 75 -45.44 8.66 -17.15
C SER A 75 -44.99 7.19 -17.17
N GLY A 76 -45.69 6.34 -16.42
CA GLY A 76 -45.37 4.91 -16.31
C GLY A 76 -44.22 4.59 -15.35
N VAL A 77 -43.73 5.56 -14.57
CA VAL A 77 -42.81 5.34 -13.47
C VAL A 77 -43.54 5.63 -12.17
N ARG A 78 -43.36 4.76 -11.16
CA ARG A 78 -44.11 4.87 -9.90
C ARG A 78 -43.57 5.94 -8.98
N GLU A 79 -42.23 6.05 -8.94
CA GLU A 79 -41.49 7.02 -8.15
C GLU A 79 -41.47 8.38 -8.84
N ASP A 80 -41.53 9.47 -8.09
CA ASP A 80 -41.29 10.80 -8.60
C ASP A 80 -39.80 11.02 -8.88
N VAL A 81 -39.47 12.00 -9.73
CA VAL A 81 -38.07 12.32 -10.07
C VAL A 81 -37.27 12.66 -8.82
N THR A 82 -37.86 13.31 -7.82
CA THR A 82 -37.21 13.59 -6.53
C THR A 82 -36.78 12.30 -5.83
N ASP A 83 -37.63 11.28 -5.79
CA ASP A 83 -37.33 9.99 -5.17
C ASP A 83 -36.23 9.26 -5.96
N ILE A 84 -36.29 9.32 -7.31
CA ILE A 84 -35.24 8.77 -8.18
C ILE A 84 -33.89 9.44 -7.87
N VAL A 85 -33.83 10.76 -7.75
CA VAL A 85 -32.61 11.51 -7.43
C VAL A 85 -32.09 11.13 -6.04
N LEU A 86 -32.97 10.95 -5.05
CA LEU A 86 -32.57 10.47 -3.72
C LEU A 86 -31.94 9.06 -3.77
N ASN A 87 -32.52 8.15 -4.55
CA ASN A 87 -31.96 6.81 -4.75
C ASN A 87 -30.61 6.86 -5.48
N ILE A 88 -30.45 7.78 -6.45
CA ILE A 88 -29.19 7.97 -7.19
C ILE A 88 -28.06 8.43 -6.26
N LYS A 89 -28.34 9.24 -5.24
CA LYS A 89 -27.32 9.66 -4.25
C LYS A 89 -26.69 8.49 -3.50
N ASP A 90 -27.41 7.39 -3.37
CA ASP A 90 -26.92 6.17 -2.68
C ASP A 90 -26.13 5.23 -3.58
N ILE A 91 -25.99 5.55 -4.87
CA ILE A 91 -25.12 4.75 -5.77
C ILE A 91 -23.69 4.83 -5.30
N ALA A 92 -23.12 3.69 -4.93
CA ALA A 92 -21.71 3.56 -4.59
C ALA A 92 -20.89 3.33 -5.86
N VAL A 93 -20.02 4.27 -6.18
CA VAL A 93 -19.18 4.26 -7.38
C VAL A 93 -17.71 4.17 -7.01
N ARG A 94 -16.96 3.34 -7.73
CA ARG A 94 -15.50 3.37 -7.77
C ARG A 94 -15.08 3.84 -9.16
N MET A 95 -14.20 4.82 -9.24
CA MET A 95 -13.69 5.35 -10.50
C MET A 95 -12.18 5.43 -10.45
N GLU A 96 -11.52 4.92 -11.48
CA GLU A 96 -10.09 5.06 -11.69
C GLU A 96 -9.84 6.21 -12.69
N GLY A 97 -8.87 7.06 -12.38
CA GLY A 97 -8.53 8.24 -13.20
C GLY A 97 -9.36 9.49 -12.85
N ASP A 98 -8.95 10.59 -13.46
CA ASP A 98 -9.51 11.93 -13.21
C ASP A 98 -10.56 12.35 -14.24
N GLY A 99 -11.37 13.34 -13.84
CA GLY A 99 -12.32 14.04 -14.70
C GLY A 99 -13.72 13.41 -14.74
N PRO A 100 -14.71 14.18 -15.21
CA PRO A 100 -16.08 13.71 -15.27
C PRO A 100 -16.23 12.62 -16.33
N LYS A 101 -16.90 11.53 -15.95
CA LYS A 101 -17.28 10.41 -16.83
C LYS A 101 -18.78 10.30 -16.93
N ARG A 102 -19.28 9.87 -18.10
CA ARG A 102 -20.70 9.70 -18.34
C ARG A 102 -21.06 8.22 -18.34
N MET A 103 -22.18 7.91 -17.70
CA MET A 103 -22.81 6.59 -17.71
C MET A 103 -24.25 6.74 -18.23
N VAL A 104 -24.79 5.70 -18.80
CA VAL A 104 -26.15 5.71 -19.38
C VAL A 104 -26.91 4.50 -18.88
N LEU A 105 -28.16 4.72 -18.48
CA LEU A 105 -29.13 3.68 -18.18
C LEU A 105 -30.24 3.76 -19.21
N ARG A 106 -30.62 2.61 -19.77
CA ARG A 106 -31.81 2.45 -20.63
C ARG A 106 -32.51 1.18 -20.23
N LYS A 107 -33.79 1.30 -19.88
CA LYS A 107 -34.60 0.13 -19.55
C LYS A 107 -36.05 0.32 -19.97
N GLN A 108 -36.66 -0.76 -20.46
CA GLN A 108 -38.07 -0.85 -20.75
C GLN A 108 -38.76 -1.74 -19.72
N GLY A 109 -39.94 -1.32 -19.28
CA GLY A 109 -40.72 -2.03 -18.29
C GLY A 109 -41.54 -3.19 -18.89
N PRO A 110 -42.28 -3.93 -18.03
CA PRO A 110 -42.43 -3.66 -16.59
C PRO A 110 -41.29 -4.22 -15.76
N GLY A 111 -41.00 -3.60 -14.64
CA GLY A 111 -40.05 -4.09 -13.62
C GLY A 111 -39.26 -3.04 -12.90
N GLN A 112 -38.42 -3.48 -11.95
CA GLN A 112 -37.53 -2.62 -11.18
C GLN A 112 -36.30 -2.23 -12.01
N VAL A 113 -35.94 -0.97 -11.94
CA VAL A 113 -34.67 -0.43 -12.49
C VAL A 113 -33.66 -0.38 -11.36
N THR A 114 -32.53 -1.03 -11.56
CA THR A 114 -31.49 -1.12 -10.54
C THR A 114 -30.21 -0.42 -10.99
N ALA A 115 -29.34 -0.11 -10.05
CA ALA A 115 -28.03 0.47 -10.36
C ALA A 115 -27.18 -0.45 -11.25
N GLY A 116 -27.42 -1.77 -11.22
CA GLY A 116 -26.76 -2.75 -12.09
C GLY A 116 -27.17 -2.65 -13.57
N ASP A 117 -28.29 -1.98 -13.89
CA ASP A 117 -28.72 -1.72 -15.27
C ASP A 117 -27.96 -0.56 -15.94
N ILE A 118 -27.14 0.17 -15.17
CA ILE A 118 -26.35 1.29 -15.68
C ILE A 118 -25.17 0.76 -16.49
N GLN A 119 -25.06 1.23 -17.73
CA GLN A 119 -23.92 0.94 -18.59
C GLN A 119 -22.76 1.86 -18.19
N THR A 120 -21.73 1.26 -17.59
CA THR A 120 -20.52 1.96 -17.15
C THR A 120 -19.48 2.03 -18.27
N VAL A 121 -18.66 3.07 -18.26
CA VAL A 121 -17.48 3.18 -19.14
C VAL A 121 -16.28 2.58 -18.39
N GLY A 122 -15.46 1.82 -19.04
CA GLY A 122 -14.38 0.93 -18.60
C GLY A 122 -13.69 1.14 -17.24
N ASP A 123 -13.57 2.38 -16.79
CA ASP A 123 -12.87 2.72 -15.53
C ASP A 123 -13.84 3.08 -14.38
N VAL A 124 -15.14 2.82 -14.55
CA VAL A 124 -16.16 3.11 -13.55
C VAL A 124 -16.87 1.82 -13.17
N GLU A 125 -16.94 1.54 -11.87
CA GLU A 125 -17.59 0.35 -11.33
C GLU A 125 -18.66 0.74 -10.31
N ILE A 126 -19.83 0.08 -10.39
CA ILE A 126 -20.91 0.23 -9.43
C ILE A 126 -20.81 -0.87 -8.39
N LEU A 127 -20.68 -0.49 -7.12
CA LEU A 127 -20.41 -1.39 -6.00
C LEU A 127 -21.68 -1.95 -5.35
N ASN A 128 -22.83 -1.35 -5.61
CA ASN A 128 -24.13 -1.77 -5.09
C ASN A 128 -25.19 -1.97 -6.23
N PRO A 129 -24.96 -2.94 -7.13
CA PRO A 129 -25.80 -3.13 -8.31
C PRO A 129 -27.28 -3.44 -8.01
N ASN A 130 -27.56 -3.95 -6.80
CA ASN A 130 -28.92 -4.31 -6.39
C ASN A 130 -29.75 -3.11 -5.86
N LEU A 131 -29.17 -1.90 -5.81
CA LEU A 131 -29.90 -0.71 -5.41
C LEU A 131 -31.01 -0.40 -6.42
N VAL A 132 -32.25 -0.36 -5.97
CA VAL A 132 -33.41 -0.01 -6.81
C VAL A 132 -33.46 1.50 -6.97
N LEU A 133 -33.50 1.98 -8.22
CA LEU A 133 -33.62 3.40 -8.55
C LEU A 133 -35.07 3.82 -8.74
N CYS A 134 -35.83 3.03 -9.51
CA CYS A 134 -37.25 3.24 -9.72
C CYS A 134 -37.94 1.95 -10.23
N THR A 135 -39.27 2.00 -10.37
CA THR A 135 -40.11 0.89 -10.86
C THR A 135 -40.89 1.34 -12.08
N LEU A 136 -40.78 0.58 -13.17
CA LEU A 136 -41.48 0.85 -14.41
C LEU A 136 -42.79 0.01 -14.49
N ASP A 137 -43.85 0.64 -14.96
CA ASP A 137 -45.09 -0.02 -15.31
C ASP A 137 -45.01 -0.60 -16.73
N ASP A 138 -46.05 -1.29 -17.15
CA ASP A 138 -46.12 -1.96 -18.47
C ASP A 138 -46.05 -0.93 -19.61
N GLY A 139 -45.12 -1.15 -20.55
CA GLY A 139 -44.92 -0.27 -21.71
C GLY A 139 -44.15 1.02 -21.43
N ALA A 140 -43.70 1.25 -20.17
CA ALA A 140 -42.89 2.42 -19.83
C ALA A 140 -41.42 2.21 -20.25
N GLU A 141 -40.77 3.29 -20.64
CA GLU A 141 -39.32 3.33 -20.96
C GLU A 141 -38.67 4.49 -20.20
N ILE A 142 -37.47 4.25 -19.70
CA ILE A 142 -36.67 5.28 -19.05
C ILE A 142 -35.25 5.30 -19.60
N ARG A 143 -34.74 6.52 -19.83
CA ARG A 143 -33.34 6.76 -20.17
C ARG A 143 -32.79 7.84 -19.25
N ILE A 144 -31.69 7.50 -18.55
CA ILE A 144 -31.01 8.41 -17.62
C ILE A 144 -29.53 8.47 -18.03
N GLU A 145 -29.02 9.68 -18.16
CA GLU A 145 -27.57 9.94 -18.28
C GLU A 145 -27.04 10.44 -16.93
N PHE A 146 -25.96 9.83 -16.45
CA PHE A 146 -25.30 10.19 -15.20
C PHE A 146 -23.95 10.79 -15.50
N THR A 147 -23.59 11.85 -14.79
CA THR A 147 -22.23 12.36 -14.75
C THR A 147 -21.62 12.01 -13.41
N VAL A 148 -20.47 11.34 -13.43
CA VAL A 148 -19.71 10.93 -12.24
C VAL A 148 -18.39 11.67 -12.21
N ASN A 149 -17.98 12.11 -11.03
CA ASN A 149 -16.70 12.77 -10.84
C ASN A 149 -16.01 12.29 -9.55
N THR A 150 -14.72 12.57 -9.43
CA THR A 150 -13.94 12.34 -8.21
C THR A 150 -13.92 13.60 -7.33
N GLY A 151 -13.85 13.41 -6.03
CA GLY A 151 -13.82 14.51 -5.08
C GLY A 151 -13.57 14.04 -3.66
N LYS A 152 -13.75 14.96 -2.69
CA LYS A 152 -13.58 14.71 -1.26
C LYS A 152 -14.77 15.25 -0.48
N GLY A 153 -15.15 14.50 0.57
CA GLY A 153 -16.20 14.91 1.48
C GLY A 153 -17.57 15.01 0.83
N TYR A 154 -18.27 16.12 1.02
CA TYR A 154 -19.61 16.41 0.53
C TYR A 154 -19.63 17.70 -0.28
N ILE A 155 -20.28 17.65 -1.45
CA ILE A 155 -20.53 18.83 -2.27
C ILE A 155 -22.02 18.91 -2.57
N ALA A 156 -22.65 20.06 -2.21
CA ALA A 156 -24.06 20.31 -2.46
C ALA A 156 -24.34 20.45 -3.98
N ALA A 157 -25.55 20.09 -4.39
CA ALA A 157 -26.03 20.13 -5.78
C ALA A 157 -25.79 21.47 -6.47
N ASP A 158 -26.01 22.59 -5.78
CA ASP A 158 -25.81 23.94 -6.33
C ASP A 158 -24.37 24.18 -6.84
N ARG A 159 -23.38 23.56 -6.18
CA ARG A 159 -21.98 23.64 -6.59
C ARG A 159 -21.61 22.69 -7.73
N ASN A 160 -22.41 21.66 -7.95
CA ASN A 160 -22.24 20.70 -9.03
C ASN A 160 -22.87 21.18 -10.34
N ARG A 161 -23.61 22.30 -10.32
CA ARG A 161 -24.23 22.86 -11.52
C ARG A 161 -23.20 23.67 -12.33
N PRO A 162 -22.85 23.26 -13.57
CA PRO A 162 -22.00 24.07 -14.42
C PRO A 162 -22.71 25.36 -14.87
N ASP A 163 -21.95 26.41 -15.13
CA ASP A 163 -22.49 27.71 -15.58
C ASP A 163 -23.23 27.60 -16.92
N ASP A 164 -22.82 26.67 -17.78
CA ASP A 164 -23.40 26.36 -19.09
C ASP A 164 -24.30 25.09 -19.08
N ALA A 165 -24.94 24.80 -17.94
CA ALA A 165 -25.76 23.61 -17.78
C ALA A 165 -26.85 23.53 -18.85
N PRO A 166 -26.97 22.40 -19.58
CA PRO A 166 -28.06 22.20 -20.52
C PRO A 166 -29.42 22.16 -19.81
N ILE A 167 -30.47 22.52 -20.55
CA ILE A 167 -31.83 22.42 -20.06
C ILE A 167 -32.13 20.95 -19.71
N GLY A 168 -32.73 20.72 -18.54
CA GLY A 168 -33.04 19.37 -18.03
C GLY A 168 -31.90 18.69 -17.29
N LEU A 169 -30.74 19.35 -17.11
CA LEU A 169 -29.72 18.83 -16.20
C LEU A 169 -30.13 19.08 -14.74
N ILE A 170 -30.21 18.00 -13.98
CA ILE A 170 -30.53 18.01 -12.55
C ILE A 170 -29.22 17.78 -11.78
N PRO A 171 -28.70 18.77 -11.06
CA PRO A 171 -27.54 18.60 -10.22
C PRO A 171 -27.91 17.73 -9.00
N VAL A 172 -26.97 16.89 -8.56
CA VAL A 172 -27.16 15.97 -7.42
C VAL A 172 -26.12 16.28 -6.35
N ASP A 173 -26.55 16.21 -5.10
CA ASP A 173 -25.61 16.27 -3.98
C ASP A 173 -24.65 15.08 -4.04
N SER A 174 -23.36 15.35 -3.98
CA SER A 174 -22.34 14.33 -4.12
C SER A 174 -21.66 14.02 -2.80
N ILE A 175 -21.81 12.77 -2.33
CA ILE A 175 -21.11 12.23 -1.17
C ILE A 175 -19.92 11.44 -1.68
N TYR A 176 -18.76 12.10 -1.74
CA TYR A 176 -17.54 11.49 -2.26
C TYR A 176 -16.84 10.58 -1.24
N SER A 177 -17.09 10.82 0.07
CA SER A 177 -16.43 10.01 1.11
C SER A 177 -16.74 8.53 0.94
N PRO A 178 -15.71 7.67 0.79
CA PRO A 178 -15.92 6.23 0.73
C PRO A 178 -16.29 5.63 2.08
N VAL A 179 -16.12 6.39 3.17
CA VAL A 179 -16.44 5.98 4.54
C VAL A 179 -17.83 6.47 4.92
N LYS A 180 -18.72 5.53 5.24
CA LYS A 180 -20.10 5.81 5.63
C LYS A 180 -20.25 6.11 7.12
N ARG A 181 -19.57 5.33 7.97
CA ARG A 181 -19.66 5.43 9.41
C ARG A 181 -18.33 5.14 10.08
N VAL A 182 -18.02 5.96 11.09
CA VAL A 182 -16.88 5.74 11.98
C VAL A 182 -17.35 5.99 13.42
N SER A 183 -17.19 4.99 14.26
CA SER A 183 -17.29 5.13 15.71
C SER A 183 -15.96 4.73 16.36
N TYR A 184 -15.66 5.33 17.51
CA TYR A 184 -14.50 4.91 18.28
C TYR A 184 -14.82 4.92 19.77
N LYS A 185 -14.12 4.04 20.50
CA LYS A 185 -14.18 3.89 21.94
C LYS A 185 -12.77 3.84 22.51
N VAL A 186 -12.57 4.49 23.64
CA VAL A 186 -11.30 4.45 24.37
C VAL A 186 -11.55 3.81 25.72
N GLU A 187 -10.79 2.80 26.05
CA GLU A 187 -10.87 2.05 27.30
C GLU A 187 -9.47 1.98 27.93
N PRO A 188 -9.37 1.94 29.28
CA PRO A 188 -8.09 1.70 29.91
C PRO A 188 -7.61 0.27 29.63
N THR A 189 -6.32 0.12 29.39
CA THR A 189 -5.67 -1.19 29.20
C THR A 189 -4.44 -1.31 30.08
N ARG A 190 -3.89 -2.52 30.19
CA ARG A 190 -2.76 -2.85 31.01
C ARG A 190 -1.60 -3.39 30.17
N GLU A 191 -0.42 -2.86 30.42
CA GLU A 191 0.82 -3.43 29.91
C GLU A 191 1.74 -3.81 31.09
N GLY A 192 1.97 -5.11 31.26
CA GLY A 192 2.72 -5.64 32.41
C GLY A 192 2.06 -5.30 33.76
N GLN A 193 2.73 -4.53 34.60
CA GLN A 193 2.25 -4.08 35.92
C GLN A 193 1.57 -2.72 35.88
N ILE A 194 1.62 -2.00 34.75
CA ILE A 194 1.09 -0.64 34.60
C ILE A 194 -0.32 -0.69 34.00
N LEU A 195 -1.27 -0.04 34.64
CA LEU A 195 -2.71 -0.02 34.27
C LEU A 195 -3.15 1.28 33.57
N ASP A 196 -2.22 2.17 33.25
CA ASP A 196 -2.51 3.55 32.85
C ASP A 196 -2.28 3.80 31.35
N TYR A 197 -2.65 2.83 30.52
CA TYR A 197 -2.61 2.94 29.07
C TYR A 197 -3.99 2.95 28.45
N ASP A 198 -4.10 3.50 27.25
CA ASP A 198 -5.33 3.52 26.46
C ASP A 198 -5.37 2.35 25.46
N LYS A 199 -6.58 1.81 25.30
CA LYS A 199 -6.98 0.93 24.19
C LYS A 199 -7.96 1.70 23.34
N LEU A 200 -7.59 1.93 22.06
CA LEU A 200 -8.46 2.54 21.06
C LEU A 200 -9.10 1.45 20.20
N THR A 201 -10.43 1.39 20.24
CA THR A 201 -11.22 0.54 19.35
C THR A 201 -11.98 1.42 18.37
N MET A 202 -11.83 1.20 17.07
CA MET A 202 -12.51 1.93 16.01
C MET A 202 -13.35 0.98 15.17
N GLU A 203 -14.62 1.30 14.96
CA GLU A 203 -15.50 0.58 14.05
C GLU A 203 -15.71 1.42 12.79
N LEU A 204 -15.45 0.81 11.65
CA LEU A 204 -15.56 1.46 10.35
C LEU A 204 -16.52 0.72 9.45
N GLU A 205 -17.28 1.51 8.70
CA GLU A 205 -18.11 1.04 7.61
C GLU A 205 -17.84 1.88 6.36
N THR A 206 -17.50 1.21 5.25
CA THR A 206 -17.23 1.83 3.95
C THR A 206 -18.29 1.48 2.93
N ASN A 207 -18.29 2.15 1.80
CA ASN A 207 -19.16 1.83 0.67
C ASN A 207 -18.62 0.68 -0.20
N GLY A 208 -17.40 0.17 0.09
CA GLY A 208 -16.71 -0.88 -0.66
C GLY A 208 -15.71 -0.37 -1.70
N ALA A 209 -15.62 0.95 -1.93
CA ALA A 209 -14.61 1.52 -2.83
C ALA A 209 -13.19 1.37 -2.26
N VAL A 210 -13.08 1.40 -0.92
CA VAL A 210 -11.85 1.23 -0.15
C VAL A 210 -12.12 0.25 0.97
N THR A 211 -11.18 -0.62 1.29
CA THR A 211 -11.28 -1.50 2.46
C THR A 211 -11.14 -0.69 3.75
N PRO A 212 -11.70 -1.12 4.88
CA PRO A 212 -11.53 -0.42 6.15
C PRO A 212 -10.06 -0.27 6.58
N GLU A 213 -9.23 -1.26 6.29
CA GLU A 213 -7.79 -1.24 6.59
C GLU A 213 -7.07 -0.15 5.79
N ASP A 214 -7.29 -0.12 4.46
CA ASP A 214 -6.70 0.89 3.59
C ASP A 214 -7.20 2.30 3.93
N ALA A 215 -8.48 2.43 4.28
CA ALA A 215 -9.06 3.71 4.68
C ALA A 215 -8.33 4.30 5.90
N ILE A 216 -8.06 3.48 6.92
CA ILE A 216 -7.29 3.91 8.11
C ILE A 216 -5.85 4.25 7.72
N ALA A 217 -5.20 3.42 6.90
CA ALA A 217 -3.84 3.65 6.45
C ALA A 217 -3.71 4.99 5.70
N TYR A 218 -4.63 5.28 4.77
CA TYR A 218 -4.67 6.58 4.07
C TYR A 218 -4.96 7.74 5.02
N ALA A 219 -5.88 7.59 5.97
CA ALA A 219 -6.19 8.63 6.95
C ALA A 219 -4.99 8.93 7.86
N ALA A 220 -4.29 7.90 8.31
CA ALA A 220 -3.07 8.02 9.11
C ALA A 220 -1.95 8.70 8.32
N ARG A 221 -1.78 8.34 7.05
CA ARG A 221 -0.79 8.97 6.17
C ARG A 221 -1.08 10.45 5.94
N ILE A 222 -2.35 10.81 5.69
CA ILE A 222 -2.75 12.22 5.56
C ILE A 222 -2.42 12.98 6.84
N LEU A 223 -2.73 12.42 8.01
CA LEU A 223 -2.43 13.05 9.30
C LEU A 223 -0.93 13.25 9.48
N GLN A 224 -0.13 12.24 9.17
CA GLN A 224 1.32 12.29 9.27
C GLN A 224 1.90 13.38 8.36
N ASP A 225 1.44 13.46 7.10
CA ASP A 225 1.91 14.46 6.14
C ASP A 225 1.55 15.88 6.57
N GLN A 226 0.34 16.08 7.13
CA GLN A 226 -0.06 17.40 7.65
C GLN A 226 0.72 17.80 8.90
N LEU A 227 1.12 16.84 9.74
CA LEU A 227 1.91 17.11 10.94
C LEU A 227 3.40 17.35 10.63
N SER A 228 3.90 16.91 9.48
CA SER A 228 5.31 17.04 9.10
C SER A 228 5.80 18.48 9.08
N VAL A 229 4.91 19.44 8.73
CA VAL A 229 5.22 20.89 8.72
C VAL A 229 5.55 21.43 10.12
N PHE A 230 5.02 20.81 11.18
CA PHE A 230 5.26 21.22 12.56
C PHE A 230 6.54 20.65 13.14
N VAL A 231 7.16 19.69 12.45
CA VAL A 231 8.47 19.11 12.85
C VAL A 231 9.56 19.99 12.22
N ASN A 232 10.14 20.89 13.04
CA ASN A 232 11.09 21.89 12.59
C ASN A 232 12.55 21.61 13.02
N PHE A 233 12.81 20.42 13.53
CA PHE A 233 14.16 19.96 13.87
C PHE A 233 14.58 18.82 12.93
N GLU A 234 15.87 18.78 12.63
CA GLU A 234 16.44 17.64 11.93
C GLU A 234 16.34 16.43 12.84
N GLU A 235 15.52 15.45 12.49
CA GLU A 235 15.60 14.15 13.13
C GLU A 235 17.05 13.68 12.98
N PRO A 236 17.75 13.32 14.10
CA PRO A 236 18.99 12.59 13.93
C PRO A 236 18.62 11.41 13.04
N LYS A 237 19.17 11.39 11.82
CA LYS A 237 19.04 10.23 10.95
C LYS A 237 19.28 9.05 11.89
N PRO A 238 18.35 8.06 11.97
CA PRO A 238 18.68 6.87 12.71
C PRO A 238 20.06 6.53 12.19
N GLU A 239 21.06 6.54 13.08
CA GLU A 239 22.25 5.82 12.76
C GLU A 239 21.69 4.48 12.36
N VAL A 240 21.50 4.29 11.04
CA VAL A 240 21.54 2.96 10.49
C VAL A 240 22.78 2.49 11.20
N ALA A 241 22.62 1.56 12.16
CA ALA A 241 23.75 0.81 12.62
C ALA A 241 24.31 0.26 11.32
N THR A 242 25.13 1.07 10.69
CA THR A 242 26.20 0.57 9.89
C THR A 242 26.84 -0.33 10.93
N THR A 243 26.44 -1.58 10.92
CA THR A 243 27.36 -2.63 11.25
C THR A 243 28.55 -2.15 10.45
N GLU A 244 29.48 -1.46 11.13
CA GLU A 244 30.78 -1.17 10.56
C GLU A 244 31.21 -2.54 10.08
N VAL A 245 31.02 -2.77 8.79
CA VAL A 245 31.71 -3.83 8.10
C VAL A 245 33.14 -3.38 8.34
N PRO A 246 33.90 -4.05 9.18
CA PRO A 246 35.24 -3.59 9.51
C PRO A 246 35.89 -3.33 8.15
N GLU A 247 36.41 -2.13 7.96
CA GLU A 247 37.10 -1.75 6.72
C GLU A 247 38.14 -2.84 6.52
N LEU A 248 37.76 -3.83 5.67
CA LEU A 248 38.62 -4.97 5.40
C LEU A 248 39.84 -4.38 4.69
N ALA A 249 40.99 -4.58 5.25
CA ALA A 249 42.27 -4.17 4.63
C ALA A 249 42.49 -4.85 3.28
N PHE A 250 41.54 -5.68 2.82
CA PHE A 250 41.62 -6.49 1.59
C PHE A 250 40.23 -6.51 0.88
N ASN A 251 40.24 -6.88 -0.42
CA ASN A 251 39.06 -6.97 -1.26
C ASN A 251 38.05 -8.03 -0.69
N PRO A 252 36.78 -7.69 -0.45
CA PRO A 252 35.74 -8.62 0.01
C PRO A 252 35.59 -9.88 -0.85
N ALA A 253 35.89 -9.80 -2.16
CA ALA A 253 35.87 -10.94 -3.07
C ALA A 253 36.78 -12.11 -2.64
N LEU A 254 37.78 -11.86 -1.79
CA LEU A 254 38.70 -12.87 -1.28
C LEU A 254 38.03 -13.79 -0.23
N LEU A 255 36.90 -13.37 0.39
CA LEU A 255 36.15 -14.16 1.35
C LEU A 255 35.20 -15.18 0.68
N LYS A 256 35.05 -15.11 -0.65
CA LYS A 256 34.25 -16.11 -1.39
C LYS A 256 34.95 -17.46 -1.41
N LYS A 257 34.15 -18.52 -1.38
CA LYS A 257 34.65 -19.89 -1.45
C LYS A 257 35.09 -20.23 -2.86
N VAL A 258 36.11 -21.03 -2.95
CA VAL A 258 36.64 -21.53 -4.26
C VAL A 258 35.60 -22.38 -5.01
N ASP A 259 34.65 -22.98 -4.28
CA ASP A 259 33.55 -23.76 -4.87
C ASP A 259 32.55 -22.88 -5.66
N GLU A 260 32.54 -21.59 -5.44
CA GLU A 260 31.68 -20.62 -6.16
C GLU A 260 32.30 -20.18 -7.49
N LEU A 261 33.57 -20.49 -7.71
CA LEU A 261 34.22 -20.25 -8.99
C LEU A 261 33.76 -21.31 -9.99
N GLU A 262 33.42 -20.89 -11.21
CA GLU A 262 33.05 -21.78 -12.31
C GLU A 262 34.26 -22.59 -12.82
N LEU A 263 34.79 -23.45 -11.93
CA LEU A 263 35.92 -24.32 -12.25
C LEU A 263 35.44 -25.73 -12.65
N SER A 264 36.24 -26.40 -13.45
CA SER A 264 35.98 -27.82 -13.73
C SER A 264 36.07 -28.66 -12.45
N VAL A 265 35.26 -29.73 -12.36
CA VAL A 265 35.21 -30.66 -11.22
C VAL A 265 36.61 -31.16 -10.82
N ARG A 266 37.52 -31.32 -11.81
CA ARG A 266 38.88 -31.73 -11.55
C ARG A 266 39.73 -30.67 -10.87
N SER A 267 39.60 -29.41 -11.31
CA SER A 267 40.31 -28.28 -10.72
C SER A 267 39.80 -28.00 -9.29
N ALA A 268 38.47 -28.02 -9.07
CA ALA A 268 37.87 -27.84 -7.76
C ALA A 268 38.30 -28.93 -6.75
N ASN A 269 38.30 -30.20 -7.15
CA ASN A 269 38.76 -31.31 -6.31
C ASN A 269 40.27 -31.22 -5.95
N CYS A 270 41.09 -30.71 -6.84
CA CYS A 270 42.51 -30.51 -6.54
C CYS A 270 42.73 -29.43 -5.49
N LEU A 271 41.94 -28.32 -5.54
CA LEU A 271 42.03 -27.24 -4.58
C LEU A 271 41.51 -27.69 -3.18
N LYS A 272 40.46 -28.50 -3.15
CA LYS A 272 39.96 -29.10 -1.88
C LYS A 272 40.97 -30.02 -1.21
N ASN A 273 41.67 -30.81 -2.02
CA ASN A 273 42.72 -31.73 -1.50
C ASN A 273 43.94 -30.98 -0.92
N ASP A 274 44.16 -29.74 -1.35
CA ASP A 274 45.23 -28.87 -0.87
C ASP A 274 44.77 -27.91 0.24
N ASN A 275 43.54 -28.14 0.81
CA ASN A 275 42.90 -27.35 1.84
C ASN A 275 42.76 -25.86 1.49
N ILE A 276 42.59 -25.52 0.22
CA ILE A 276 42.33 -24.17 -0.26
C ILE A 276 40.82 -23.96 -0.29
N VAL A 277 40.28 -23.21 0.67
CA VAL A 277 38.82 -23.01 0.83
C VAL A 277 38.36 -21.67 0.28
N TYR A 278 39.12 -20.61 0.47
CA TYR A 278 38.80 -19.25 0.07
C TYR A 278 39.66 -18.77 -1.10
N ILE A 279 39.12 -17.81 -1.87
CA ILE A 279 39.88 -17.19 -2.99
C ILE A 279 41.15 -16.51 -2.46
N GLY A 280 41.08 -15.94 -1.25
CA GLY A 280 42.28 -15.35 -0.61
C GLY A 280 43.43 -16.33 -0.36
N ASP A 281 43.13 -17.60 -0.03
CA ASP A 281 44.13 -18.65 0.12
C ASP A 281 44.75 -19.02 -1.23
N LEU A 282 43.91 -19.03 -2.27
CA LEU A 282 44.32 -19.40 -3.64
C LEU A 282 45.30 -18.38 -4.23
N ILE A 283 45.01 -17.08 -4.08
CA ILE A 283 45.87 -16.03 -4.71
C ILE A 283 47.22 -15.89 -4.02
N GLN A 284 47.38 -16.31 -2.77
CA GLN A 284 48.70 -16.31 -2.08
C GLN A 284 49.63 -17.42 -2.58
N LYS A 285 49.07 -18.47 -3.19
CA LYS A 285 49.89 -19.54 -3.78
C LYS A 285 50.55 -19.07 -5.06
N SER A 286 51.82 -19.40 -5.20
CA SER A 286 52.56 -19.17 -6.44
C SER A 286 52.23 -20.25 -7.49
N GLU A 287 52.41 -19.93 -8.76
CA GLU A 287 52.23 -20.90 -9.85
C GLU A 287 53.07 -22.18 -9.69
N SER A 288 54.28 -22.02 -9.15
CA SER A 288 55.20 -23.12 -8.91
C SER A 288 54.73 -24.02 -7.76
N GLU A 289 54.05 -23.48 -6.74
CA GLU A 289 53.47 -24.25 -5.66
C GLU A 289 52.23 -25.00 -6.13
N MET A 290 51.37 -24.37 -6.94
CA MET A 290 50.21 -25.02 -7.52
C MET A 290 50.57 -26.20 -8.43
N LEU A 291 51.65 -26.11 -9.19
CA LEU A 291 52.13 -27.20 -10.03
C LEU A 291 52.77 -28.36 -9.24
N ARG A 292 53.10 -28.17 -7.95
CA ARG A 292 53.60 -29.23 -7.06
C ARG A 292 52.48 -30.07 -6.46
N THR A 293 51.24 -29.57 -6.48
CA THR A 293 50.07 -30.29 -5.96
C THR A 293 49.79 -31.54 -6.80
N PRO A 294 49.63 -32.72 -6.18
CA PRO A 294 49.35 -33.96 -6.88
C PRO A 294 48.09 -33.86 -7.77
N ASN A 295 48.18 -34.37 -9.00
CA ASN A 295 47.09 -34.37 -9.99
C ASN A 295 46.69 -32.97 -10.54
N PHE A 296 47.47 -31.92 -10.25
CA PHE A 296 47.25 -30.58 -10.79
C PHE A 296 48.07 -30.34 -12.05
N GLY A 297 47.40 -30.04 -13.16
CA GLY A 297 48.03 -29.88 -14.47
C GLY A 297 48.01 -28.44 -14.99
N ARG A 298 48.85 -28.18 -16.04
CA ARG A 298 48.92 -26.86 -16.69
C ARG A 298 47.57 -26.37 -17.23
N LYS A 299 46.66 -27.28 -17.60
CA LYS A 299 45.31 -26.91 -18.07
C LYS A 299 44.46 -26.32 -16.92
N SER A 300 44.48 -26.96 -15.74
CA SER A 300 43.80 -26.46 -14.55
C SER A 300 44.41 -25.14 -14.06
N LEU A 301 45.72 -24.97 -14.19
CA LEU A 301 46.34 -23.69 -13.84
C LEU A 301 45.88 -22.55 -14.74
N ASN A 302 45.77 -22.78 -16.05
CA ASN A 302 45.29 -21.76 -16.98
C ASN A 302 43.82 -21.41 -16.74
N GLU A 303 42.95 -22.41 -16.47
CA GLU A 303 41.57 -22.23 -16.12
C GLU A 303 41.40 -21.31 -14.88
N ILE A 304 42.16 -21.60 -13.82
CA ILE A 304 42.16 -20.79 -12.61
C ILE A 304 42.64 -19.34 -12.87
N LYS A 305 43.71 -19.20 -13.68
CA LYS A 305 44.21 -17.88 -14.06
C LYS A 305 43.19 -17.06 -14.85
N GLU A 306 42.45 -17.66 -15.75
CA GLU A 306 41.38 -16.99 -16.51
C GLU A 306 40.25 -16.50 -15.60
N VAL A 307 39.78 -17.34 -14.67
CA VAL A 307 38.75 -16.99 -13.72
C VAL A 307 39.19 -15.88 -12.75
N LEU A 308 40.43 -16.00 -12.22
CA LEU A 308 40.98 -14.95 -11.34
C LEU A 308 41.19 -13.63 -12.10
N ALA A 309 41.65 -13.68 -13.37
CA ALA A 309 41.83 -12.48 -14.19
C ALA A 309 40.52 -11.75 -14.46
N GLN A 310 39.38 -12.45 -14.62
CA GLN A 310 38.04 -11.85 -14.75
C GLN A 310 37.65 -11.09 -13.47
N MET A 311 38.18 -11.50 -12.32
CA MET A 311 37.95 -10.83 -11.03
C MET A 311 39.03 -9.77 -10.71
N GLY A 312 39.97 -9.53 -11.61
CA GLY A 312 41.10 -8.62 -11.41
C GLY A 312 42.17 -9.14 -10.44
N LEU A 313 42.22 -10.46 -10.20
CA LEU A 313 43.12 -11.13 -9.29
C LEU A 313 44.15 -11.96 -10.03
N HIS A 314 45.30 -12.26 -9.40
CA HIS A 314 46.32 -13.15 -9.97
C HIS A 314 47.03 -13.94 -8.85
N LEU A 315 47.60 -15.08 -9.23
CA LEU A 315 48.34 -15.91 -8.29
C LEU A 315 49.64 -15.23 -7.85
N GLY A 316 50.06 -15.46 -6.61
CA GLY A 316 51.26 -14.87 -6.02
C GLY A 316 51.06 -13.44 -5.49
N MET A 317 49.81 -13.00 -5.24
CA MET A 317 49.52 -11.72 -4.59
C MET A 317 49.74 -11.85 -3.09
N GLU A 318 50.49 -10.92 -2.52
CA GLU A 318 50.54 -10.75 -1.04
C GLU A 318 49.38 -9.90 -0.56
N VAL A 319 48.55 -10.46 0.31
CA VAL A 319 47.41 -9.76 0.93
C VAL A 319 47.73 -9.49 2.40
N THR A 320 47.88 -8.21 2.73
CA THR A 320 48.12 -7.79 4.12
C THR A 320 46.90 -8.10 4.98
N GLY A 321 47.09 -8.85 6.07
CA GLY A 321 46.01 -9.22 7.00
C GLY A 321 45.22 -10.48 6.62
N TRP A 322 45.68 -11.29 5.71
CA TRP A 322 45.13 -12.60 5.37
C TRP A 322 45.92 -13.74 6.02
N PRO A 323 45.30 -14.82 6.56
CA PRO A 323 43.85 -14.95 6.85
C PRO A 323 43.43 -14.15 8.11
N PRO A 324 42.20 -13.56 8.11
CA PRO A 324 41.69 -12.91 9.31
C PRO A 324 41.31 -13.94 10.38
N GLU A 325 41.45 -13.56 11.67
CA GLU A 325 41.18 -14.47 12.81
C GLU A 325 39.73 -15.06 12.82
N ASN A 326 38.76 -14.37 12.19
CA ASN A 326 37.33 -14.75 12.15
C ASN A 326 36.80 -14.91 10.72
N ILE A 327 37.55 -15.62 9.85
CA ILE A 327 37.23 -15.74 8.41
C ILE A 327 35.82 -16.32 8.15
N GLU A 328 35.37 -17.31 8.93
CA GLU A 328 34.06 -17.94 8.77
C GLU A 328 32.89 -17.01 9.11
N ASP A 329 33.03 -16.20 10.16
CA ASP A 329 32.00 -15.23 10.57
C ASP A 329 31.94 -14.05 9.59
N LEU A 330 33.09 -13.63 9.07
CA LEU A 330 33.18 -12.60 8.04
C LEU A 330 32.56 -13.08 6.72
N ALA A 331 32.86 -14.28 6.30
CA ALA A 331 32.29 -14.85 5.07
C ALA A 331 30.76 -14.95 5.14
N LYS A 332 30.19 -15.45 6.26
CA LYS A 332 28.75 -15.51 6.46
C LYS A 332 28.06 -14.14 6.42
N ARG A 333 28.63 -13.12 7.03
CA ARG A 333 28.09 -11.75 7.01
C ARG A 333 28.08 -11.14 5.61
N TYR A 334 29.04 -11.49 4.76
CA TYR A 334 29.08 -11.04 3.38
C TYR A 334 28.18 -11.87 2.46
N GLU A 335 27.93 -13.17 2.74
CA GLU A 335 26.94 -13.99 2.01
C GLU A 335 25.49 -13.50 2.24
N GLU A 336 25.16 -12.94 3.42
CA GLU A 336 23.82 -12.43 3.76
C GLU A 336 23.51 -11.03 3.16
N HIS A 337 24.51 -10.33 2.61
CA HIS A 337 24.35 -8.96 2.10
C HIS A 337 24.39 -8.85 0.56
N TYR A 338 24.58 -9.95 -0.17
CA TYR A 338 24.54 -10.06 -1.62
C TYR A 338 23.56 -11.16 -2.06
#